data_67b11a93332e6d4515e1f01287ab49f2
#
_entry.id   67b11a93332e6d4515e1f01287ab49f2
#
_cell.length_a   1.000
_cell.length_b   1.000
_cell.length_c   1.000
_cell.angle_alpha   90.00
_cell.angle_beta   90.00
_cell.angle_gamma   90.00
#
_symmetry.space_group_name_H-M   'P 1'
#
loop_
_entity.id
_entity.type
_entity.pdbx_description
1 polymer ?
#
loop_
_entity_poly.entity_id
_entity_poly.type
_entity_poly.pdbx_seq_one_letter_code
_entity_poly.pdbx_strand_id
1 'polypeptide(L)'
;MLKKKRLIKILYGLVASVTALTALFFALAYGWLGIHDGPGVITEARIPEEIISKRELTQSNSRKKIGAKGAKQILFGDLHVHTTYSFDAFIGSLPMMHGEGSRPLGDACDFARFCSALDFWSINDHAEASTPRRWSETIESIQQCNAVGGHGNNPDTVAFLGWEWTQEGGTPDTHYGHKNVIFRDIETEKVP
;
A
#
# COMPACT_ATOMS: atom_id res chain seq x y z
N MET A 1 23.87 11.96 51.74
CA MET A 1 24.33 12.50 50.45
C MET A 1 24.61 11.42 49.40
N LEU A 2 25.32 10.36 49.71
CA LEU A 2 25.66 9.26 48.76
C LEU A 2 24.46 8.58 48.12
N LYS A 3 23.39 8.27 48.88
CA LYS A 3 22.16 7.63 48.35
C LYS A 3 21.46 8.49 47.28
N LYS A 4 21.39 9.82 47.47
CA LYS A 4 20.77 10.75 46.52
C LYS A 4 21.55 10.81 45.21
N LYS A 5 22.89 10.83 45.25
CA LYS A 5 23.73 10.80 44.02
C LYS A 5 23.60 9.49 43.26
N ARG A 6 23.46 8.38 43.95
CA ARG A 6 23.24 7.05 43.31
C ARG A 6 21.86 6.97 42.62
N LEU A 7 20.83 7.49 43.29
CA LEU A 7 19.47 7.53 42.72
C LEU A 7 19.42 8.40 41.44
N ILE A 8 20.08 9.56 41.47
CA ILE A 8 20.17 10.45 40.30
C ILE A 8 20.89 9.76 39.13
N LYS A 9 21.99 9.04 39.35
CA LYS A 9 22.69 8.30 38.31
C LYS A 9 21.83 7.20 37.72
N ILE A 10 21.04 6.47 38.55
CA ILE A 10 20.10 5.42 38.09
C ILE A 10 19.01 6.08 37.24
N LEU A 11 18.44 7.19 37.66
CA LEU A 11 17.44 7.92 36.91
C LEU A 11 17.96 8.40 35.55
N TYR A 12 19.16 8.99 35.48
CA TYR A 12 19.77 9.36 34.20
C TYR A 12 20.04 8.16 33.30
N GLY A 13 20.50 7.05 33.86
CA GLY A 13 20.70 5.81 33.09
C GLY A 13 19.38 5.31 32.51
N LEU A 14 18.31 5.33 33.30
CA LEU A 14 16.97 4.88 32.86
C LEU A 14 16.40 5.80 31.78
N VAL A 15 16.50 7.11 31.93
CA VAL A 15 16.08 8.07 30.92
C VAL A 15 16.88 7.89 29.63
N ALA A 16 18.21 7.77 29.71
CA ALA A 16 19.04 7.54 28.54
C ALA A 16 18.70 6.23 27.83
N SER A 17 18.43 5.15 28.57
CA SER A 17 18.02 3.88 27.98
C SER A 17 16.67 3.97 27.28
N VAL A 18 15.68 4.60 27.89
CA VAL A 18 14.36 4.82 27.28
C VAL A 18 14.49 5.65 26.01
N THR A 19 15.26 6.74 26.06
CA THR A 19 15.49 7.60 24.87
C THR A 19 16.16 6.81 23.75
N ALA A 20 17.19 6.01 24.05
CA ALA A 20 17.88 5.19 23.06
C ALA A 20 16.96 4.13 22.42
N LEU A 21 16.14 3.44 23.23
CA LEU A 21 15.17 2.47 22.74
C LEU A 21 14.09 3.12 21.87
N THR A 22 13.61 4.30 22.28
CA THR A 22 12.65 5.06 21.49
C THR A 22 13.26 5.51 20.14
N ALA A 23 14.48 6.02 20.16
CA ALA A 23 15.20 6.41 18.94
C ALA A 23 15.43 5.20 18.01
N LEU A 24 15.83 4.06 18.57
CA LEU A 24 15.99 2.81 17.82
C LEU A 24 14.67 2.35 17.21
N PHE A 25 13.57 2.39 17.98
CA PHE A 25 12.24 2.03 17.49
C PHE A 25 11.84 2.91 16.30
N PHE A 26 12.00 4.22 16.40
CA PHE A 26 11.70 5.11 15.29
C PHE A 26 12.63 4.88 14.10
N ALA A 27 13.93 4.66 14.33
CA ALA A 27 14.87 4.38 13.24
C ALA A 27 14.52 3.08 12.47
N LEU A 28 14.03 2.06 13.17
CA LEU A 28 13.53 0.83 12.54
C LEU A 28 12.18 1.06 11.86
N ALA A 29 11.25 1.75 12.52
CA ALA A 29 9.91 2.00 11.98
C ALA A 29 9.94 2.86 10.70
N TYR A 30 10.86 3.82 10.62
CA TYR A 30 11.06 4.64 9.42
C TYR A 30 12.01 4.02 8.38
N GLY A 31 12.48 2.80 8.61
CA GLY A 31 13.39 2.12 7.68
C GLY A 31 14.79 2.73 7.58
N TRP A 32 15.21 3.53 8.57
CA TRP A 32 16.57 4.08 8.63
C TRP A 32 17.60 3.02 9.02
N LEU A 33 17.16 2.03 9.79
CA LEU A 33 17.93 0.86 10.20
C LEU A 33 17.12 -0.40 9.91
N GLY A 34 17.81 -1.47 9.57
CA GLY A 34 17.21 -2.75 9.27
C GLY A 34 17.28 -3.12 7.79
N ILE A 35 16.66 -4.22 7.45
CA ILE A 35 16.54 -4.69 6.06
C ILE A 35 15.37 -3.93 5.42
N HIS A 36 15.65 -3.26 4.31
CA HIS A 36 14.61 -2.68 3.47
C HIS A 36 14.29 -3.70 2.38
N ASP A 37 13.14 -4.34 2.46
CA ASP A 37 12.73 -5.39 1.53
C ASP A 37 12.48 -4.86 0.11
N GLY A 38 12.39 -3.54 -0.04
CA GLY A 38 12.14 -2.88 -1.31
C GLY A 38 10.71 -3.10 -1.85
N PRO A 39 10.44 -2.60 -3.07
CA PRO A 39 9.11 -2.66 -3.67
C PRO A 39 8.74 -4.03 -4.24
N GLY A 40 9.64 -5.00 -4.19
CA GLY A 40 9.45 -6.28 -4.87
C GLY A 40 9.68 -6.21 -6.38
N VAL A 41 9.34 -7.28 -7.08
CA VAL A 41 9.52 -7.41 -8.54
C VAL A 41 8.17 -7.70 -9.16
N ILE A 42 7.80 -6.93 -10.17
CA ILE A 42 6.57 -7.11 -10.94
C ILE A 42 6.85 -8.06 -12.11
N THR A 43 5.99 -9.03 -12.31
CA THR A 43 6.06 -9.98 -13.42
C THR A 43 5.84 -9.26 -14.76
N GLU A 44 6.80 -9.34 -15.66
CA GLU A 44 6.72 -8.70 -16.98
C GLU A 44 5.75 -9.38 -17.93
N ALA A 45 5.48 -10.68 -17.72
CA ALA A 45 4.58 -11.44 -18.57
C ALA A 45 3.15 -10.84 -18.55
N ARG A 46 2.55 -10.72 -19.75
CA ARG A 46 1.15 -10.32 -19.90
C ARG A 46 0.22 -11.50 -19.56
N ILE A 47 -0.98 -11.16 -19.12
CA ILE A 47 -2.07 -12.14 -19.03
C ILE A 47 -2.34 -12.69 -20.43
N PRO A 48 -2.50 -14.03 -20.60
CA PRO A 48 -2.80 -14.61 -21.90
C PRO A 48 -4.05 -13.99 -22.54
N GLU A 49 -3.98 -13.70 -23.84
CA GLU A 49 -5.06 -13.06 -24.61
C GLU A 49 -6.39 -13.80 -24.51
N GLU A 50 -6.35 -15.12 -24.38
CA GLU A 50 -7.56 -15.95 -24.19
C GLU A 50 -8.31 -15.58 -22.90
N ILE A 51 -7.58 -15.31 -21.81
CA ILE A 51 -8.17 -14.91 -20.52
C ILE A 51 -8.77 -13.51 -20.63
N ILE A 52 -8.05 -12.60 -21.28
CA ILE A 52 -8.52 -11.23 -21.53
C ILE A 52 -9.80 -11.25 -22.35
N SER A 53 -9.82 -11.98 -23.47
CA SER A 53 -11.00 -12.10 -24.34
C SER A 53 -12.21 -12.73 -23.62
N LYS A 54 -11.97 -13.72 -22.75
CA LYS A 54 -13.03 -14.33 -21.93
C LYS A 54 -13.61 -13.33 -20.92
N ARG A 55 -12.76 -12.50 -20.31
CA ARG A 55 -13.18 -11.42 -19.39
C ARG A 55 -14.06 -10.41 -20.12
N GLU A 56 -13.62 -9.91 -21.28
CA GLU A 56 -14.40 -9.00 -22.12
C GLU A 56 -15.77 -9.56 -22.51
N LEU A 57 -15.82 -10.82 -22.91
CA LEU A 57 -17.07 -11.48 -23.25
C LEU A 57 -18.01 -11.54 -22.04
N THR A 58 -17.48 -11.85 -20.87
CA THR A 58 -18.27 -11.91 -19.62
C THR A 58 -18.81 -10.53 -19.25
N GLN A 59 -18.00 -9.48 -19.31
CA GLN A 59 -18.40 -8.10 -19.06
C GLN A 59 -19.47 -7.65 -20.09
N SER A 60 -19.27 -7.95 -21.37
CA SER A 60 -20.22 -7.62 -22.43
C SER A 60 -21.58 -8.30 -22.21
N ASN A 61 -21.57 -9.59 -21.84
CA ASN A 61 -22.79 -10.34 -21.55
C ASN A 61 -23.51 -9.80 -20.30
N SER A 62 -22.78 -9.48 -19.25
CA SER A 62 -23.33 -8.87 -18.04
C SER A 62 -23.99 -7.52 -18.33
N ARG A 63 -23.33 -6.69 -19.15
CA ARG A 63 -23.87 -5.41 -19.62
C ARG A 63 -25.20 -5.58 -20.37
N LYS A 64 -25.26 -6.55 -21.30
CA LYS A 64 -26.50 -6.86 -22.05
C LYS A 64 -27.63 -7.27 -21.12
N LYS A 65 -27.35 -8.11 -20.11
CA LYS A 65 -28.36 -8.61 -19.16
C LYS A 65 -29.00 -7.46 -18.34
N ILE A 66 -28.26 -6.43 -17.98
CA ILE A 66 -28.79 -5.29 -17.23
C ILE A 66 -29.35 -4.19 -18.14
N GLY A 67 -29.37 -4.38 -19.45
CA GLY A 67 -29.90 -3.39 -20.41
C GLY A 67 -29.10 -2.10 -20.50
N ALA A 68 -27.80 -2.11 -20.12
CA ALA A 68 -26.96 -0.93 -20.19
C ALA A 68 -26.74 -0.52 -21.65
N LYS A 69 -27.03 0.76 -21.95
CA LYS A 69 -26.84 1.33 -23.29
C LYS A 69 -25.47 2.03 -23.39
N GLY A 70 -24.90 2.00 -24.60
CA GLY A 70 -23.63 2.68 -24.89
C GLY A 70 -22.39 1.89 -24.49
N ALA A 71 -21.26 2.57 -24.36
CA ALA A 71 -19.95 2.01 -24.05
C ALA A 71 -19.66 1.79 -22.55
N LYS A 72 -20.68 1.89 -21.69
CA LYS A 72 -20.50 1.69 -20.23
C LYS A 72 -20.14 0.24 -19.94
N GLN A 73 -19.14 0.05 -19.09
CA GLN A 73 -18.66 -1.25 -18.61
C GLN A 73 -18.98 -1.40 -17.12
N ILE A 74 -19.06 -2.64 -16.65
CA ILE A 74 -19.05 -2.96 -15.22
C ILE A 74 -17.65 -3.45 -14.94
N LEU A 75 -16.95 -2.72 -14.10
CA LEU A 75 -15.59 -3.00 -13.69
C LEU A 75 -15.55 -3.40 -12.21
N PHE A 76 -14.65 -4.31 -11.87
CA PHE A 76 -14.44 -4.79 -10.52
C PHE A 76 -13.04 -4.38 -10.07
N GLY A 77 -12.94 -3.78 -8.91
CA GLY A 77 -11.67 -3.31 -8.39
C GLY A 77 -11.63 -3.22 -6.87
N ASP A 78 -10.43 -3.01 -6.37
CA ASP A 78 -10.17 -2.77 -4.95
C ASP A 78 -9.45 -1.43 -4.81
N LEU A 79 -10.03 -0.53 -4.02
CA LEU A 79 -9.49 0.80 -3.77
C LEU A 79 -8.88 0.93 -2.37
N HIS A 80 -8.52 -0.20 -1.75
CA HIS A 80 -7.96 -0.21 -0.39
C HIS A 80 -6.97 -1.37 -0.23
N VAL A 81 -5.75 -1.20 -0.77
CA VAL A 81 -4.71 -2.24 -0.74
C VAL A 81 -3.50 -1.76 0.04
N HIS A 82 -3.09 -2.53 1.04
CA HIS A 82 -1.90 -2.30 1.86
C HIS A 82 -0.78 -3.28 1.50
N THR A 83 0.45 -2.83 1.69
CA THR A 83 1.67 -3.62 1.45
C THR A 83 2.59 -3.61 2.66
N THR A 84 3.82 -4.14 2.53
CA THR A 84 4.86 -4.04 3.56
C THR A 84 5.21 -2.61 3.93
N TYR A 85 4.79 -1.62 3.14
CA TYR A 85 5.04 -0.21 3.43
C TYR A 85 4.04 0.38 4.42
N SER A 86 2.93 -0.31 4.67
CA SER A 86 1.96 0.06 5.67
C SER A 86 2.33 -0.51 7.04
N PHE A 87 2.41 0.34 8.05
CA PHE A 87 2.87 -0.06 9.37
C PHE A 87 1.98 -1.14 10.01
N ASP A 88 0.68 -0.98 9.90
CA ASP A 88 -0.30 -1.91 10.47
C ASP A 88 -0.37 -3.23 9.69
N ALA A 89 -0.30 -3.20 8.38
CA ALA A 89 -0.23 -4.39 7.55
C ALA A 89 1.02 -5.22 7.91
N PHE A 90 2.17 -4.55 8.08
CA PHE A 90 3.39 -5.23 8.52
C PHE A 90 3.22 -5.88 9.89
N ILE A 91 2.78 -5.13 10.91
CA ILE A 91 2.63 -5.66 12.28
C ILE A 91 1.54 -6.73 12.35
N GLY A 92 0.36 -6.46 11.78
CA GLY A 92 -0.78 -7.38 11.81
C GLY A 92 -0.54 -8.68 11.04
N SER A 93 0.36 -8.65 10.06
CA SER A 93 0.68 -9.82 9.23
C SER A 93 1.84 -10.66 9.73
N LEU A 94 2.49 -10.29 10.83
CA LEU A 94 3.57 -11.09 11.40
C LEU A 94 3.06 -12.49 11.84
N PRO A 95 3.85 -13.55 11.65
CA PRO A 95 3.46 -14.91 12.05
C PRO A 95 3.09 -15.04 13.53
N MET A 96 3.73 -14.24 14.42
CA MET A 96 3.40 -14.17 15.85
C MET A 96 1.99 -13.61 16.11
N MET A 97 1.41 -12.90 15.15
CA MET A 97 0.05 -12.37 15.18
C MET A 97 -0.92 -13.22 14.34
N HIS A 98 -0.55 -14.45 14.01
CA HIS A 98 -1.28 -15.37 13.13
C HIS A 98 -1.44 -14.89 11.68
N GLY A 99 -0.62 -13.94 11.23
CA GLY A 99 -0.58 -13.50 9.86
C GLY A 99 0.34 -14.35 8.99
N GLU A 100 0.17 -14.26 7.67
CA GLU A 100 0.98 -14.96 6.67
C GLU A 100 2.19 -14.12 6.20
N GLY A 101 2.43 -12.99 6.82
CA GLY A 101 3.40 -12.00 6.39
C GLY A 101 2.79 -10.97 5.45
N SER A 102 3.39 -9.80 5.38
CA SER A 102 3.00 -8.77 4.40
C SER A 102 3.76 -8.96 3.09
N ARG A 103 3.20 -8.41 2.01
CA ARG A 103 3.72 -8.54 0.66
C ARG A 103 4.15 -7.18 0.11
N PRO A 104 5.21 -7.12 -0.72
CA PRO A 104 5.65 -5.87 -1.32
C PRO A 104 4.70 -5.38 -2.42
N LEU A 105 4.96 -4.16 -2.91
CA LEU A 105 4.19 -3.51 -3.97
C LEU A 105 4.08 -4.35 -5.25
N GLY A 106 5.19 -5.00 -5.65
CA GLY A 106 5.22 -5.86 -6.82
C GLY A 106 4.25 -7.04 -6.72
N ASP A 107 4.20 -7.68 -5.55
CA ASP A 107 3.27 -8.78 -5.29
C ASP A 107 1.81 -8.31 -5.33
N ALA A 108 1.51 -7.09 -4.85
CA ALA A 108 0.16 -6.52 -4.94
C ALA A 108 -0.28 -6.33 -6.40
N CYS A 109 0.61 -5.84 -7.26
CA CYS A 109 0.36 -5.73 -8.69
C CYS A 109 0.09 -7.10 -9.33
N ASP A 110 0.95 -8.08 -9.06
CA ASP A 110 0.81 -9.42 -9.61
C ASP A 110 -0.43 -10.14 -9.08
N PHE A 111 -0.79 -9.94 -7.82
CA PHE A 111 -2.02 -10.47 -7.26
C PHE A 111 -3.26 -9.87 -7.94
N ALA A 112 -3.28 -8.56 -8.17
CA ALA A 112 -4.37 -7.88 -8.87
C ALA A 112 -4.54 -8.43 -10.30
N ARG A 113 -3.44 -8.69 -10.99
CA ARG A 113 -3.42 -9.17 -12.38
C ARG A 113 -3.74 -10.66 -12.50
N PHE A 114 -3.03 -11.51 -11.76
CA PHE A 114 -3.02 -12.95 -12.00
C PHE A 114 -3.90 -13.76 -11.05
N CYS A 115 -4.16 -13.25 -9.83
CA CYS A 115 -4.91 -14.01 -8.82
C CYS A 115 -6.35 -13.53 -8.69
N SER A 116 -6.57 -12.23 -8.53
CA SER A 116 -7.91 -11.65 -8.34
C SER A 116 -8.54 -11.10 -9.62
N ALA A 117 -7.76 -10.96 -10.69
CA ALA A 117 -8.20 -10.44 -11.99
C ALA A 117 -8.99 -9.13 -11.87
N LEU A 118 -8.47 -8.18 -11.08
CA LEU A 118 -9.08 -6.88 -10.89
C LEU A 118 -8.94 -6.02 -12.14
N ASP A 119 -10.01 -5.37 -12.55
CA ASP A 119 -9.98 -4.40 -13.63
C ASP A 119 -9.21 -3.13 -13.20
N PHE A 120 -9.29 -2.78 -11.92
CA PHE A 120 -8.54 -1.67 -11.33
C PHE A 120 -8.27 -1.89 -9.84
N TRP A 121 -7.23 -1.24 -9.31
CA TRP A 121 -6.92 -1.25 -7.89
C TRP A 121 -6.15 0.02 -7.48
N SER A 122 -6.13 0.34 -6.21
CA SER A 122 -5.34 1.45 -5.67
C SER A 122 -4.48 1.00 -4.51
N ILE A 123 -3.20 1.36 -4.55
CA ILE A 123 -2.35 1.27 -3.38
C ILE A 123 -2.75 2.33 -2.36
N ASN A 124 -2.88 1.94 -1.10
CA ASN A 124 -3.33 2.82 -0.03
C ASN A 124 -2.59 2.56 1.28
N ASP A 125 -1.27 2.38 1.21
CA ASP A 125 -0.47 2.29 2.43
C ASP A 125 -0.67 3.54 3.30
N HIS A 126 -0.62 3.37 4.62
CA HIS A 126 -0.80 4.47 5.56
C HIS A 126 0.18 5.61 5.32
N ALA A 127 -0.32 6.82 5.14
CA ALA A 127 0.49 8.01 4.87
C ALA A 127 1.53 8.28 5.97
N GLU A 128 1.23 7.93 7.21
CA GLU A 128 2.10 8.10 8.37
C GLU A 128 3.38 7.24 8.29
N ALA A 129 3.34 6.13 7.56
CA ALA A 129 4.48 5.25 7.34
C ALA A 129 5.26 5.60 6.07
N SER A 130 4.76 6.52 5.26
CA SER A 130 5.38 6.92 4.01
C SER A 130 6.61 7.80 4.26
N THR A 131 7.78 7.32 3.82
CA THR A 131 9.01 8.10 3.75
C THR A 131 9.20 8.58 2.31
N PRO A 132 10.03 9.61 2.05
CA PRO A 132 10.31 10.03 0.68
C PRO A 132 10.80 8.89 -0.22
N ARG A 133 11.61 7.96 0.33
CA ARG A 133 12.06 6.77 -0.40
C ARG A 133 10.91 5.83 -0.74
N ARG A 134 10.09 5.46 0.25
CA ARG A 134 8.94 4.57 0.04
C ARG A 134 7.95 5.17 -0.94
N TRP A 135 7.73 6.47 -0.85
CA TRP A 135 6.84 7.16 -1.77
C TRP A 135 7.36 7.13 -3.22
N SER A 136 8.65 7.39 -3.44
CA SER A 136 9.26 7.25 -4.76
C SER A 136 9.14 5.83 -5.31
N GLU A 137 9.45 4.82 -4.50
CA GLU A 137 9.32 3.41 -4.86
C GLU A 137 7.86 3.02 -5.16
N THR A 138 6.90 3.61 -4.44
CA THR A 138 5.46 3.39 -4.69
C THR A 138 5.06 3.97 -6.04
N ILE A 139 5.46 5.21 -6.35
CA ILE A 139 5.20 5.84 -7.66
C ILE A 139 5.78 4.96 -8.79
N GLU A 140 7.05 4.59 -8.68
CA GLU A 140 7.74 3.77 -9.68
C GLU A 140 7.06 2.41 -9.87
N SER A 141 6.65 1.75 -8.78
CA SER A 141 5.96 0.46 -8.84
C SER A 141 4.58 0.56 -9.51
N ILE A 142 3.81 1.60 -9.23
CA ILE A 142 2.50 1.81 -9.86
C ILE A 142 2.68 2.14 -11.35
N GLN A 143 3.66 2.95 -11.71
CA GLN A 143 4.01 3.23 -13.10
C GLN A 143 4.41 1.94 -13.84
N GLN A 144 5.26 1.12 -13.23
CA GLN A 144 5.67 -0.16 -13.80
C GLN A 144 4.50 -1.13 -13.93
N CYS A 145 3.63 -1.24 -12.91
CA CYS A 145 2.44 -2.07 -12.96
C CYS A 145 1.55 -1.73 -14.15
N ASN A 146 1.29 -0.44 -14.37
CA ASN A 146 0.52 0.01 -15.53
C ASN A 146 1.27 -0.23 -16.85
N ALA A 147 2.59 -0.09 -16.88
CA ALA A 147 3.38 -0.32 -18.09
C ALA A 147 3.33 -1.81 -18.51
N VAL A 148 3.54 -2.74 -17.57
CA VAL A 148 3.47 -4.19 -17.86
C VAL A 148 2.03 -4.66 -18.07
N GLY A 149 1.04 -4.01 -17.44
CA GLY A 149 -0.38 -4.27 -17.63
C GLY A 149 -0.86 -3.93 -19.04
N GLY A 150 -0.10 -3.12 -19.77
CA GLY A 150 -0.38 -2.72 -21.15
C GLY A 150 -1.26 -1.47 -21.24
N HIS A 151 -1.25 -0.91 -22.44
CA HIS A 151 -2.00 0.31 -22.76
C HIS A 151 -3.17 -0.02 -23.69
N GLY A 152 -4.14 0.87 -23.77
CA GLY A 152 -5.25 0.78 -24.68
C GLY A 152 -6.57 0.45 -24.01
N ASN A 153 -7.48 -0.18 -24.75
CA ASN A 153 -8.85 -0.36 -24.31
C ASN A 153 -9.05 -1.57 -23.36
N ASN A 154 -8.02 -2.38 -23.17
CA ASN A 154 -8.10 -3.59 -22.36
C ASN A 154 -6.76 -3.95 -21.70
N PRO A 155 -6.32 -3.15 -20.71
CA PRO A 155 -5.14 -3.48 -19.91
C PRO A 155 -5.41 -4.70 -19.02
N ASP A 156 -4.35 -5.35 -18.53
CA ASP A 156 -4.48 -6.43 -17.53
C ASP A 156 -5.17 -5.93 -16.27
N THR A 157 -4.79 -4.75 -15.81
CA THR A 157 -5.39 -4.00 -14.71
C THR A 157 -5.02 -2.52 -14.86
N VAL A 158 -5.71 -1.65 -14.15
CA VAL A 158 -5.32 -0.24 -13.97
C VAL A 158 -4.98 -0.02 -12.51
N ALA A 159 -3.74 0.33 -12.23
CA ALA A 159 -3.26 0.63 -10.89
C ALA A 159 -3.31 2.14 -10.63
N PHE A 160 -3.92 2.55 -9.53
CA PHE A 160 -3.95 3.92 -9.05
C PHE A 160 -2.95 4.12 -7.93
N LEU A 161 -2.35 5.30 -7.90
CA LEU A 161 -1.53 5.78 -6.81
C LEU A 161 -2.45 6.38 -5.74
N GLY A 162 -2.14 6.11 -4.48
CA GLY A 162 -2.89 6.63 -3.35
C GLY A 162 -2.20 6.42 -2.03
N TRP A 163 -2.84 6.85 -0.99
CA TRP A 163 -2.49 6.55 0.40
C TRP A 163 -3.74 6.52 1.27
N GLU A 164 -3.65 5.87 2.41
CA GLU A 164 -4.65 6.01 3.45
C GLU A 164 -4.27 7.14 4.40
N TRP A 165 -5.16 8.12 4.49
CA TRP A 165 -5.04 9.23 5.44
C TRP A 165 -5.79 8.88 6.71
N THR A 166 -5.09 8.89 7.84
CA THR A 166 -5.67 8.67 9.16
C THR A 166 -5.83 9.99 9.89
N GLN A 167 -7.04 10.28 10.33
CA GLN A 167 -7.32 11.42 11.18
C GLN A 167 -8.02 10.97 12.45
N GLU A 168 -7.24 10.75 13.49
CA GLU A 168 -7.71 10.37 14.81
C GLU A 168 -7.70 11.59 15.73
N GLY A 169 -8.86 11.95 16.26
CA GLY A 169 -9.02 12.99 17.26
C GLY A 169 -9.47 12.43 18.59
N GLY A 170 -9.22 13.18 19.67
CA GLY A 170 -9.56 12.78 21.03
C GLY A 170 -11.07 12.82 21.36
N THR A 171 -11.90 13.32 20.45
CA THR A 171 -13.34 13.42 20.59
C THR A 171 -14.05 12.94 19.32
N PRO A 172 -15.31 12.49 19.39
CA PRO A 172 -16.07 12.09 18.20
C PRO A 172 -16.14 13.16 17.10
N ASP A 173 -16.17 14.43 17.48
CA ASP A 173 -16.25 15.56 16.53
C ASP A 173 -14.94 15.83 15.78
N THR A 174 -13.83 15.27 16.26
CA THR A 174 -12.49 15.43 15.66
C THR A 174 -11.91 14.12 15.13
N HIS A 175 -12.61 13.00 15.34
CA HIS A 175 -12.20 11.69 14.87
C HIS A 175 -12.89 11.35 13.55
N TYR A 176 -12.19 11.52 12.45
CA TYR A 176 -12.71 11.26 11.10
C TYR A 176 -12.30 9.89 10.54
N GLY A 177 -11.49 9.14 11.27
CA GLY A 177 -11.03 7.79 10.89
C GLY A 177 -10.13 7.78 9.65
N HIS A 178 -10.16 6.67 8.96
CA HIS A 178 -9.33 6.40 7.80
C HIS A 178 -10.03 6.83 6.50
N LYS A 179 -9.26 7.40 5.57
CA LYS A 179 -9.77 7.86 4.28
C LYS A 179 -8.78 7.55 3.16
N ASN A 180 -9.23 6.83 2.16
CA ASN A 180 -8.44 6.60 0.97
C ASN A 180 -8.37 7.86 0.11
N VAL A 181 -7.15 8.32 -0.13
CA VAL A 181 -6.86 9.37 -1.09
C VAL A 181 -6.31 8.70 -2.33
N ILE A 182 -6.97 8.86 -3.46
CA ILE A 182 -6.61 8.24 -4.73
C ILE A 182 -6.28 9.34 -5.73
N PHE A 183 -5.09 9.28 -6.30
CA PHE A 183 -4.65 10.25 -7.30
C PHE A 183 -5.14 9.85 -8.68
N ARG A 184 -5.57 10.84 -9.44
CA ARG A 184 -5.95 10.65 -10.84
C ARG A 184 -4.74 10.40 -11.73
N ASP A 185 -3.65 11.08 -11.42
CA ASP A 185 -2.40 11.02 -12.18
C ASP A 185 -1.37 10.17 -11.41
N ILE A 186 -0.42 9.60 -12.14
CA ILE A 186 0.67 8.78 -11.59
C ILE A 186 2.05 9.32 -11.94
N GLU A 187 2.11 10.42 -12.70
CA GLU A 187 3.36 11.06 -13.06
C GLU A 187 3.94 11.83 -11.86
N THR A 188 5.23 11.67 -11.64
CA THR A 188 5.94 12.23 -10.46
C THR A 188 5.73 13.73 -10.29
N GLU A 189 5.59 14.47 -11.39
CA GLU A 189 5.41 15.92 -11.37
C GLU A 189 3.98 16.36 -11.01
N LYS A 190 3.03 15.44 -10.98
CA LYS A 190 1.60 15.72 -10.75
C LYS A 190 1.09 15.19 -9.41
N VAL A 191 1.94 14.51 -8.67
CA VAL A 191 1.61 13.95 -7.36
C VAL A 191 2.54 14.54 -6.29
N PRO A 192 2.14 14.53 -4.99
CA PRO A 192 2.94 15.10 -3.90
C PRO A 192 4.31 14.47 -3.75
#